data_df541a26f6f9aae1a37a60fcd4d036b5
#
_entry.id   df541a26f6f9aae1a37a60fcd4d036b5
#
_cell.length_a   1.000
_cell.length_b   1.000
_cell.length_c   1.000
_cell.angle_alpha   90.00
_cell.angle_beta   90.00
_cell.angle_gamma   90.00
#
_symmetry.space_group_name_H-M   'P 1'
#
loop_
_entity.id
_entity.type
_entity.pdbx_description
1 polymer ?
#
loop_
_entity_poly.entity_id
_entity_poly.type
_entity_poly.pdbx_seq_one_letter_code
_entity_poly.pdbx_strand_id
1 'polypeptide(L)'
;MLGLHGYIDLPPPAGDGTSEFDHGDVQRATSRVFVAHTAANTVEMIDGAMGAHLMTLPGCPEGSGVLCAQDEGFVFAAARGAEKVLVIEARSGRALGEITVGPRPNGLAWDMVHKRLLVADVQENQARLLAPLDSSSDVSQAPVQVSSLPGRPRWCVYDRARSRFLVNIREPACVAVLSAETGEMLAPWPVSAAGPHGLDLDMEGSRAFVACDAGVVVALGLEDGRELGQTPIAGAPDAIWYNAHSGQLYVAIEDPGVVDVINTHTMALEEEIATERGAHTTAFDPDRQRLYVFLPKTCRVAVYDERAAAAS
;
A
#
# COMPACT_ATOMS: atom_id res chain seq x y z
N MET A 1 21.14 -5.30 -0.16
CA MET A 1 20.89 -5.95 -1.50
C MET A 1 19.80 -6.99 -1.36
N LEU A 2 18.82 -6.97 -2.26
CA LEU A 2 17.77 -7.98 -2.34
C LEU A 2 18.26 -9.22 -3.13
N GLY A 3 18.01 -10.40 -2.59
CA GLY A 3 18.33 -11.66 -3.27
C GLY A 3 17.09 -12.50 -3.49
N LEU A 4 16.86 -12.96 -4.71
CA LEU A 4 15.73 -13.84 -5.01
C LEU A 4 15.78 -15.10 -4.12
N HIS A 5 14.71 -15.32 -3.35
CA HIS A 5 14.50 -16.52 -2.54
C HIS A 5 13.80 -17.62 -3.33
N GLY A 6 12.75 -17.25 -4.10
CA GLY A 6 11.97 -18.19 -4.89
C GLY A 6 10.69 -17.57 -5.43
N TYR A 7 9.80 -18.43 -5.89
CA TYR A 7 8.49 -18.04 -6.43
C TYR A 7 7.36 -18.80 -5.75
N ILE A 8 6.19 -18.15 -5.67
CA ILE A 8 4.94 -18.76 -5.22
C ILE A 8 3.95 -18.66 -6.38
N ASP A 9 3.40 -19.78 -6.82
CA ASP A 9 2.36 -19.80 -7.84
C ASP A 9 1.01 -19.35 -7.24
N LEU A 10 0.29 -18.50 -7.97
CA LEU A 10 -1.06 -18.05 -7.63
C LEU A 10 -2.07 -18.63 -8.62
N PRO A 11 -3.35 -18.80 -8.24
CA PRO A 11 -4.39 -19.20 -9.16
C PRO A 11 -4.58 -18.14 -10.26
N PRO A 12 -4.53 -18.50 -11.54
CA PRO A 12 -4.78 -17.53 -12.61
C PRO A 12 -6.25 -17.09 -12.62
N PRO A 13 -6.55 -15.89 -13.16
CA PRO A 13 -7.93 -15.47 -13.36
C PRO A 13 -8.67 -16.41 -14.30
N ALA A 14 -9.99 -16.46 -14.24
CA ALA A 14 -10.79 -17.29 -15.11
C ALA A 14 -10.67 -16.83 -16.59
N GLY A 15 -10.52 -17.77 -17.52
CA GLY A 15 -10.34 -17.49 -18.95
C GLY A 15 -8.87 -17.31 -19.34
N ASP A 16 -8.62 -16.67 -20.49
CA ASP A 16 -7.28 -16.47 -21.07
C ASP A 16 -6.68 -15.09 -20.67
N GLY A 17 -7.19 -14.48 -19.61
CA GLY A 17 -6.76 -13.15 -19.17
C GLY A 17 -5.38 -13.15 -18.51
N THR A 18 -4.62 -12.08 -18.71
CA THR A 18 -3.42 -11.79 -17.91
C THR A 18 -3.85 -11.41 -16.50
N SER A 19 -3.10 -11.82 -15.49
CA SER A 19 -3.32 -11.38 -14.12
C SER A 19 -3.06 -9.87 -13.98
N GLU A 20 -3.75 -9.27 -13.06
CA GLU A 20 -3.54 -7.90 -12.62
C GLU A 20 -3.65 -7.89 -11.10
N PHE A 21 -2.65 -7.34 -10.47
CA PHE A 21 -2.62 -7.16 -9.02
C PHE A 21 -2.59 -5.67 -8.71
N ASP A 22 -3.23 -5.30 -7.62
CA ASP A 22 -3.12 -3.96 -7.05
C ASP A 22 -2.42 -4.10 -5.68
N HIS A 23 -2.65 -3.28 -4.71
CA HIS A 23 -1.89 -3.27 -3.46
C HIS A 23 -1.93 -4.60 -2.68
N GLY A 24 -0.81 -4.90 -2.01
CA GLY A 24 -0.69 -6.01 -1.06
C GLY A 24 -0.11 -5.55 0.26
N ASP A 25 -0.33 -6.32 1.33
CA ASP A 25 0.21 -6.04 2.66
C ASP A 25 0.46 -7.33 3.43
N VAL A 26 1.24 -7.26 4.51
CA VAL A 26 1.62 -8.39 5.36
C VAL A 26 1.06 -8.23 6.76
N GLN A 27 0.27 -9.19 7.22
CA GLN A 27 -0.11 -9.30 8.63
C GLN A 27 1.04 -9.98 9.39
N ARG A 28 1.82 -9.19 10.10
CA ARG A 28 3.11 -9.56 10.69
C ARG A 28 2.99 -10.69 11.73
N ALA A 29 2.00 -10.60 12.64
CA ALA A 29 1.83 -11.60 13.70
C ALA A 29 1.55 -13.03 13.19
N THR A 30 1.00 -13.16 11.98
CA THR A 30 0.68 -14.45 11.36
C THR A 30 1.55 -14.76 10.15
N SER A 31 2.36 -13.82 9.69
CA SER A 31 3.11 -13.87 8.42
C SER A 31 2.23 -14.17 7.21
N ARG A 32 0.99 -13.69 7.24
CA ARG A 32 0.07 -13.80 6.10
C ARG A 32 0.25 -12.61 5.19
N VAL A 33 0.46 -12.88 3.92
CA VAL A 33 0.50 -11.86 2.88
C VAL A 33 -0.84 -11.86 2.16
N PHE A 34 -1.39 -10.68 1.97
CA PHE A 34 -2.64 -10.46 1.26
C PHE A 34 -2.40 -9.54 0.07
N VAL A 35 -3.06 -9.83 -1.04
CA VAL A 35 -2.98 -8.98 -2.24
C VAL A 35 -4.31 -8.96 -2.98
N ALA A 36 -4.70 -7.79 -3.47
CA ALA A 36 -5.82 -7.66 -4.40
C ALA A 36 -5.43 -8.27 -5.75
N HIS A 37 -6.14 -9.31 -6.18
CA HIS A 37 -6.04 -9.90 -7.50
C HIS A 37 -7.15 -9.33 -8.37
N THR A 38 -6.90 -8.13 -8.90
CA THR A 38 -7.89 -7.29 -9.57
C THR A 38 -8.55 -8.01 -10.74
N ALA A 39 -7.75 -8.68 -11.59
CA ALA A 39 -8.25 -9.43 -12.74
C ALA A 39 -9.13 -10.63 -12.35
N ALA A 40 -8.94 -11.19 -11.17
CA ALA A 40 -9.74 -12.32 -10.67
C ALA A 40 -10.94 -11.90 -9.80
N ASN A 41 -11.05 -10.61 -9.42
CA ASN A 41 -12.02 -10.11 -8.47
C ASN A 41 -11.94 -10.76 -7.07
N THR A 42 -10.71 -11.05 -6.63
CA THR A 42 -10.41 -11.77 -5.38
C THR A 42 -9.34 -11.05 -4.57
N VAL A 43 -9.15 -11.52 -3.34
CA VAL A 43 -7.94 -11.28 -2.55
C VAL A 43 -7.24 -12.62 -2.37
N GLU A 44 -5.94 -12.68 -2.68
CA GLU A 44 -5.14 -13.89 -2.44
C GLU A 44 -4.51 -13.83 -1.05
N MET A 45 -4.55 -14.93 -0.34
CA MET A 45 -3.92 -15.11 0.97
C MET A 45 -2.78 -16.11 0.85
N ILE A 46 -1.59 -15.72 1.29
CA ILE A 46 -0.34 -16.44 1.14
C ILE A 46 0.27 -16.68 2.53
N ASP A 47 0.87 -17.83 2.74
CA ASP A 47 1.75 -18.09 3.88
C ASP A 47 3.15 -17.58 3.57
N GLY A 48 3.51 -16.42 4.11
CA GLY A 48 4.83 -15.83 3.90
C GLY A 48 5.95 -16.59 4.60
N ALA A 49 5.65 -17.38 5.63
CA ALA A 49 6.64 -18.21 6.32
C ALA A 49 6.95 -19.50 5.54
N MET A 50 5.92 -20.13 4.99
CA MET A 50 6.05 -21.39 4.23
C MET A 50 6.29 -21.16 2.73
N GLY A 51 6.05 -19.95 2.24
CA GLY A 51 6.16 -19.63 0.81
C GLY A 51 5.11 -20.35 -0.04
N ALA A 52 3.85 -20.35 0.39
CA ALA A 52 2.78 -21.09 -0.27
C ALA A 52 1.47 -20.28 -0.35
N HIS A 53 0.76 -20.37 -1.47
CA HIS A 53 -0.61 -19.88 -1.58
C HIS A 53 -1.52 -20.70 -0.65
N LEU A 54 -2.37 -20.03 0.12
CA LEU A 54 -3.28 -20.67 1.07
C LEU A 54 -4.71 -20.75 0.58
N MET A 55 -5.25 -19.61 0.16
CA MET A 55 -6.61 -19.53 -0.33
C MET A 55 -6.87 -18.27 -1.15
N THR A 56 -7.88 -18.36 -2.00
CA THR A 56 -8.48 -17.26 -2.74
C THR A 56 -9.76 -16.82 -2.04
N LEU A 57 -9.85 -15.54 -1.70
CA LEU A 57 -10.99 -14.93 -1.02
C LEU A 57 -11.84 -14.21 -2.07
N PRO A 58 -13.05 -14.71 -2.38
CA PRO A 58 -13.91 -14.13 -3.41
C PRO A 58 -14.60 -12.84 -2.93
N GLY A 59 -15.22 -12.13 -3.88
CA GLY A 59 -16.11 -10.99 -3.56
C GLY A 59 -15.42 -9.63 -3.51
N CYS A 60 -14.24 -9.49 -4.13
CA CYS A 60 -13.52 -8.24 -4.24
C CYS A 60 -13.46 -7.74 -5.70
N PRO A 61 -14.60 -7.35 -6.32
CA PRO A 61 -14.60 -6.93 -7.72
C PRO A 61 -13.80 -5.65 -7.91
N GLU A 62 -12.95 -5.64 -8.95
CA GLU A 62 -11.96 -4.57 -9.19
C GLU A 62 -11.15 -4.25 -7.93
N GLY A 63 -10.68 -5.27 -7.21
CA GLY A 63 -9.91 -5.11 -5.97
C GLY A 63 -8.73 -4.15 -6.15
N SER A 64 -8.50 -3.28 -5.16
CA SER A 64 -7.44 -2.28 -5.18
C SER A 64 -6.63 -2.24 -3.88
N GLY A 65 -6.88 -1.29 -3.00
CA GLY A 65 -6.16 -1.21 -1.73
C GLY A 65 -6.34 -2.45 -0.87
N VAL A 66 -5.24 -3.00 -0.35
CA VAL A 66 -5.24 -4.02 0.71
C VAL A 66 -4.37 -3.50 1.85
N LEU A 67 -4.89 -3.59 3.08
CA LEU A 67 -4.22 -3.08 4.28
C LEU A 67 -4.48 -3.99 5.47
N CYS A 68 -3.44 -4.34 6.21
CA CYS A 68 -3.51 -5.13 7.44
C CYS A 68 -3.53 -4.22 8.68
N ALA A 69 -4.62 -4.21 9.43
CA ALA A 69 -4.67 -3.60 10.76
C ALA A 69 -3.93 -4.53 11.73
N GLN A 70 -2.65 -4.23 11.98
CA GLN A 70 -1.71 -5.11 12.69
C GLN A 70 -2.14 -5.46 14.12
N ASP A 71 -2.84 -4.53 14.77
CA ASP A 71 -3.26 -4.62 16.18
C ASP A 71 -4.61 -5.33 16.37
N GLU A 72 -5.51 -5.29 15.37
CA GLU A 72 -6.85 -5.89 15.43
C GLU A 72 -6.93 -7.25 14.71
N GLY A 73 -5.93 -7.58 13.91
CA GLY A 73 -5.96 -8.80 13.08
C GLY A 73 -6.96 -8.73 11.94
N PHE A 74 -7.36 -7.52 11.52
CA PHE A 74 -8.18 -7.29 10.34
C PHE A 74 -7.31 -7.11 9.09
N VAL A 75 -7.88 -7.50 7.97
CA VAL A 75 -7.43 -7.09 6.64
C VAL A 75 -8.60 -6.37 5.97
N PHE A 76 -8.31 -5.18 5.48
CA PHE A 76 -9.23 -4.38 4.70
C PHE A 76 -8.88 -4.52 3.23
N ALA A 77 -9.88 -4.76 2.38
CA ALA A 77 -9.69 -4.81 0.93
C ALA A 77 -10.73 -3.93 0.23
N ALA A 78 -10.27 -2.98 -0.55
CA ALA A 78 -11.12 -2.05 -1.28
C ALA A 78 -11.63 -2.72 -2.57
N ALA A 79 -12.93 -2.95 -2.65
CA ALA A 79 -13.63 -3.52 -3.80
C ALA A 79 -14.26 -2.37 -4.61
N ARG A 80 -13.49 -1.81 -5.56
CA ARG A 80 -13.93 -0.66 -6.39
C ARG A 80 -15.21 -0.92 -7.16
N GLY A 81 -15.35 -2.12 -7.72
CA GLY A 81 -16.52 -2.51 -8.49
C GLY A 81 -17.78 -2.77 -7.66
N ALA A 82 -17.67 -2.79 -6.32
CA ALA A 82 -18.80 -2.98 -5.39
C ALA A 82 -19.02 -1.79 -4.46
N GLU A 83 -18.23 -0.71 -4.57
CA GLU A 83 -18.32 0.47 -3.70
C GLU A 83 -18.15 0.17 -2.21
N LYS A 84 -17.32 -0.84 -1.89
CA LYS A 84 -17.19 -1.40 -0.55
C LYS A 84 -15.74 -1.60 -0.14
N VAL A 85 -15.54 -1.72 1.17
CA VAL A 85 -14.36 -2.31 1.78
C VAL A 85 -14.77 -3.62 2.43
N LEU A 86 -14.10 -4.70 2.07
CA LEU A 86 -14.22 -5.99 2.73
C LEU A 86 -13.42 -5.97 4.03
N VAL A 87 -13.97 -6.57 5.08
CA VAL A 87 -13.26 -6.78 6.36
C VAL A 87 -13.07 -8.28 6.54
N ILE A 88 -11.81 -8.69 6.65
CA ILE A 88 -11.39 -10.09 6.64
C ILE A 88 -10.59 -10.36 7.93
N GLU A 89 -10.80 -11.52 8.55
CA GLU A 89 -9.97 -12.00 9.66
C GLU A 89 -8.62 -12.49 9.11
N ALA A 90 -7.54 -11.86 9.49
CA ALA A 90 -6.22 -12.13 8.94
C ALA A 90 -5.70 -13.56 9.18
N ARG A 91 -6.09 -14.20 10.28
CA ARG A 91 -5.63 -15.54 10.63
C ARG A 91 -6.25 -16.63 9.76
N SER A 92 -7.56 -16.55 9.53
CA SER A 92 -8.35 -17.60 8.86
C SER A 92 -8.77 -17.27 7.44
N GLY A 93 -8.71 -16.00 7.02
CA GLY A 93 -9.28 -15.52 5.76
C GLY A 93 -10.82 -15.40 5.80
N ARG A 94 -11.44 -15.57 6.96
CA ARG A 94 -12.91 -15.49 7.09
C ARG A 94 -13.38 -14.06 6.86
N ALA A 95 -14.38 -13.89 5.99
CA ALA A 95 -15.05 -12.59 5.85
C ALA A 95 -15.80 -12.26 7.15
N LEU A 96 -15.55 -11.06 7.69
CA LEU A 96 -16.21 -10.53 8.88
C LEU A 96 -17.38 -9.63 8.51
N GLY A 97 -17.31 -8.95 7.38
CA GLY A 97 -18.35 -8.07 6.88
C GLY A 97 -17.87 -7.19 5.73
N GLU A 98 -18.73 -6.24 5.34
CA GLU A 98 -18.48 -5.29 4.28
C GLU A 98 -18.96 -3.91 4.71
N ILE A 99 -18.22 -2.86 4.34
CA ILE A 99 -18.55 -1.48 4.63
C ILE A 99 -18.78 -0.74 3.31
N THR A 100 -19.96 -0.15 3.12
CA THR A 100 -20.23 0.69 1.95
C THR A 100 -19.52 2.03 2.12
N VAL A 101 -18.67 2.39 1.15
CA VAL A 101 -17.76 3.55 1.29
C VAL A 101 -17.77 4.53 0.11
N GLY A 102 -18.59 4.28 -0.92
CA GLY A 102 -18.68 5.15 -2.11
C GLY A 102 -18.03 4.55 -3.34
N PRO A 103 -18.08 5.28 -4.48
CA PRO A 103 -18.05 4.66 -5.79
C PRO A 103 -16.73 4.00 -6.22
N ARG A 104 -15.57 4.49 -5.77
CA ARG A 104 -14.28 3.90 -6.19
C ARG A 104 -13.23 3.97 -5.07
N PRO A 105 -13.40 3.17 -4.00
CA PRO A 105 -12.40 3.10 -2.94
C PRO A 105 -11.06 2.59 -3.49
N ASN A 106 -9.95 3.18 -3.01
CA ASN A 106 -8.61 2.84 -3.47
C ASN A 106 -7.60 2.78 -2.31
N GLY A 107 -6.99 3.91 -1.93
CA GLY A 107 -6.05 3.98 -0.84
C GLY A 107 -6.72 3.77 0.52
N LEU A 108 -6.05 3.03 1.39
CA LEU A 108 -6.50 2.71 2.75
C LEU A 108 -5.43 3.11 3.75
N ALA A 109 -5.83 3.67 4.91
CA ALA A 109 -4.92 3.90 6.02
C ALA A 109 -5.61 3.61 7.37
N TRP A 110 -4.91 2.92 8.27
CA TRP A 110 -5.44 2.51 9.56
C TRP A 110 -4.86 3.33 10.71
N ASP A 111 -5.73 4.02 11.43
CA ASP A 111 -5.42 4.66 12.71
C ASP A 111 -5.59 3.64 13.84
N MET A 112 -4.48 3.06 14.27
CA MET A 112 -4.45 2.07 15.35
C MET A 112 -4.76 2.66 16.73
N VAL A 113 -4.70 3.98 16.91
CA VAL A 113 -4.97 4.64 18.18
C VAL A 113 -6.48 4.79 18.40
N HIS A 114 -7.20 5.29 17.40
CA HIS A 114 -8.65 5.51 17.47
C HIS A 114 -9.45 4.39 16.80
N LYS A 115 -8.78 3.35 16.26
CA LYS A 115 -9.39 2.20 15.57
C LYS A 115 -10.22 2.62 14.36
N ARG A 116 -9.70 3.53 13.56
CA ARG A 116 -10.42 4.12 12.43
C ARG A 116 -9.73 3.81 11.11
N LEU A 117 -10.53 3.53 10.10
CA LEU A 117 -10.06 3.35 8.72
C LEU A 117 -10.35 4.61 7.91
N LEU A 118 -9.32 5.16 7.27
CA LEU A 118 -9.47 6.13 6.19
C LEU A 118 -9.54 5.40 4.86
N VAL A 119 -10.51 5.77 4.03
CA VAL A 119 -10.69 5.25 2.67
C VAL A 119 -10.66 6.41 1.70
N ALA A 120 -9.73 6.38 0.74
CA ALA A 120 -9.64 7.36 -0.34
C ALA A 120 -10.48 6.93 -1.54
N ASP A 121 -11.38 7.79 -2.00
CA ASP A 121 -12.25 7.59 -3.16
C ASP A 121 -11.70 8.35 -4.37
N VAL A 122 -11.26 7.61 -5.38
CA VAL A 122 -10.61 8.19 -6.57
C VAL A 122 -11.58 8.76 -7.61
N GLN A 123 -12.87 8.51 -7.49
CA GLN A 123 -13.89 9.06 -8.40
C GLN A 123 -14.44 10.39 -7.90
N GLU A 124 -14.72 10.47 -6.59
CA GLU A 124 -15.31 11.67 -6.00
C GLU A 124 -14.29 12.65 -5.41
N ASN A 125 -13.00 12.27 -5.43
CA ASN A 125 -11.93 13.04 -4.79
C ASN A 125 -12.23 13.32 -3.32
N GLN A 126 -12.52 12.26 -2.58
CA GLN A 126 -12.91 12.33 -1.17
C GLN A 126 -12.09 11.36 -0.32
N ALA A 127 -11.98 11.68 0.96
CA ALA A 127 -11.54 10.74 1.99
C ALA A 127 -12.71 10.48 2.94
N ARG A 128 -12.92 9.22 3.29
CA ARG A 128 -13.96 8.78 4.22
C ARG A 128 -13.30 8.20 5.46
N LEU A 129 -13.50 8.84 6.59
CA LEU A 129 -13.05 8.33 7.88
C LEU A 129 -14.19 7.54 8.52
N LEU A 130 -13.98 6.25 8.71
CA LEU A 130 -14.97 5.37 9.33
C LEU A 130 -14.95 5.53 10.85
N ALA A 131 -16.06 5.22 11.51
CA ALA A 131 -16.13 5.11 12.96
C ALA A 131 -15.19 4.03 13.49
N PRO A 132 -14.89 4.05 14.79
CA PRO A 132 -14.05 3.04 15.39
C PRO A 132 -14.57 1.62 15.11
N LEU A 133 -13.65 0.76 14.66
CA LEU A 133 -13.88 -0.65 14.35
C LEU A 133 -13.05 -1.50 15.30
N ASP A 134 -13.69 -2.42 15.99
CA ASP A 134 -13.03 -3.43 16.80
C ASP A 134 -13.65 -4.82 16.53
N SER A 135 -13.07 -5.84 17.11
CA SER A 135 -13.52 -7.22 16.90
C SER A 135 -14.95 -7.52 17.39
N SER A 136 -15.57 -6.61 18.14
CA SER A 136 -16.96 -6.71 18.64
C SER A 136 -17.94 -5.86 17.84
N SER A 137 -17.47 -5.00 16.94
CA SER A 137 -18.28 -4.07 16.15
C SER A 137 -19.03 -4.78 15.04
N ASP A 138 -20.27 -4.34 14.78
CA ASP A 138 -20.94 -4.64 13.52
C ASP A 138 -20.35 -3.75 12.42
N VAL A 139 -19.40 -4.28 11.68
CA VAL A 139 -18.66 -3.55 10.65
C VAL A 139 -19.55 -2.99 9.54
N SER A 140 -20.72 -3.59 9.30
CA SER A 140 -21.62 -3.17 8.21
C SER A 140 -22.31 -1.82 8.47
N GLN A 141 -22.34 -1.36 9.72
CA GLN A 141 -23.05 -0.15 10.15
C GLN A 141 -22.12 0.99 10.58
N ALA A 142 -20.84 0.90 10.33
CA ALA A 142 -19.88 1.93 10.71
C ALA A 142 -20.26 3.29 10.09
N PRO A 143 -20.51 4.35 10.90
CA PRO A 143 -20.77 5.67 10.36
C PRO A 143 -19.55 6.22 9.64
N VAL A 144 -19.78 7.08 8.65
CA VAL A 144 -18.75 7.62 7.76
C VAL A 144 -18.74 9.13 7.83
N GLN A 145 -17.57 9.71 8.10
CA GLN A 145 -17.30 11.13 7.88
C GLN A 145 -16.61 11.31 6.52
N VAL A 146 -17.06 12.28 5.73
CA VAL A 146 -16.56 12.54 4.39
C VAL A 146 -15.88 13.90 4.32
N SER A 147 -14.68 13.92 3.77
CA SER A 147 -13.88 15.13 3.56
C SER A 147 -13.48 15.27 2.10
N SER A 148 -13.70 16.46 1.52
CA SER A 148 -13.28 16.75 0.16
C SER A 148 -11.74 16.88 0.09
N LEU A 149 -11.15 16.30 -0.93
CA LEU A 149 -9.73 16.38 -1.23
C LEU A 149 -9.47 17.36 -2.39
N PRO A 150 -8.25 17.94 -2.48
CA PRO A 150 -7.93 18.90 -3.54
C PRO A 150 -8.01 18.32 -4.96
N GLY A 151 -7.96 16.99 -5.09
CA GLY A 151 -8.01 16.29 -6.37
C GLY A 151 -7.95 14.78 -6.17
N ARG A 152 -7.60 14.06 -7.25
CA ARG A 152 -7.63 12.59 -7.27
C ARG A 152 -6.64 11.97 -6.29
N PRO A 153 -7.11 11.29 -5.24
CA PRO A 153 -6.23 10.63 -4.27
C PRO A 153 -5.61 9.36 -4.87
N ARG A 154 -4.52 8.96 -4.25
CA ARG A 154 -3.81 7.70 -4.46
C ARG A 154 -3.61 7.00 -3.12
N TRP A 155 -2.39 6.56 -2.83
CA TRP A 155 -2.10 5.87 -1.57
C TRP A 155 -2.18 6.81 -0.37
N CYS A 156 -2.50 6.25 0.79
CA CYS A 156 -2.57 6.98 2.05
C CYS A 156 -1.92 6.20 3.17
N VAL A 157 -1.40 6.92 4.17
CA VAL A 157 -0.73 6.37 5.34
C VAL A 157 -1.13 7.11 6.61
N TYR A 158 -0.93 6.47 7.76
CA TYR A 158 -1.20 7.05 9.07
C TYR A 158 0.10 7.47 9.78
N ASP A 159 0.25 8.75 10.04
CA ASP A 159 1.31 9.32 10.90
C ASP A 159 0.86 9.27 12.36
N ARG A 160 1.24 8.17 13.04
CA ARG A 160 0.87 7.91 14.42
C ARG A 160 1.39 8.99 15.38
N ALA A 161 2.59 9.50 15.16
CA ALA A 161 3.22 10.45 16.07
C ALA A 161 2.48 11.79 16.10
N ARG A 162 1.82 12.16 14.99
CA ARG A 162 1.12 13.44 14.84
C ARG A 162 -0.39 13.29 14.71
N SER A 163 -0.93 12.06 14.91
CA SER A 163 -2.36 11.74 14.86
C SER A 163 -3.05 12.29 13.59
N ARG A 164 -2.49 11.94 12.42
CA ARG A 164 -3.00 12.43 11.14
C ARG A 164 -2.81 11.40 10.02
N PHE A 165 -3.61 11.56 8.98
CA PHE A 165 -3.43 10.83 7.73
C PHE A 165 -2.74 11.71 6.69
N LEU A 166 -1.89 11.09 5.89
CA LEU A 166 -1.30 11.68 4.71
C LEU A 166 -1.87 10.95 3.49
N VAL A 167 -2.33 11.71 2.49
CA VAL A 167 -2.96 11.18 1.28
C VAL A 167 -2.30 11.81 0.06
N ASN A 168 -1.67 11.01 -0.79
CA ASN A 168 -1.16 11.49 -2.06
C ASN A 168 -2.28 11.95 -2.97
N ILE A 169 -2.14 13.13 -3.55
CA ILE A 169 -3.04 13.71 -4.54
C ILE A 169 -2.28 13.84 -5.85
N ARG A 170 -2.79 13.17 -6.89
CA ARG A 170 -2.14 13.12 -8.20
C ARG A 170 -2.10 14.48 -8.89
N GLU A 171 -3.23 15.21 -8.84
CA GLU A 171 -3.41 16.51 -9.47
C GLU A 171 -4.42 17.33 -8.66
N PRO A 172 -4.09 18.54 -8.15
CA PRO A 172 -2.73 19.14 -8.16
C PRO A 172 -1.75 18.30 -7.32
N ALA A 173 -0.47 18.25 -7.74
CA ALA A 173 0.54 17.45 -7.07
C ALA A 173 0.78 17.92 -5.62
N CYS A 174 0.25 17.17 -4.66
CA CYS A 174 0.42 17.47 -3.23
C CYS A 174 0.17 16.23 -2.36
N VAL A 175 0.52 16.34 -1.09
CA VAL A 175 0.08 15.43 -0.04
C VAL A 175 -0.98 16.15 0.79
N ALA A 176 -2.22 15.68 0.79
CA ALA A 176 -3.27 16.18 1.67
C ALA A 176 -3.05 15.63 3.09
N VAL A 177 -3.11 16.51 4.08
CA VAL A 177 -2.94 16.17 5.50
C VAL A 177 -4.30 16.28 6.17
N LEU A 178 -4.78 15.18 6.77
CA LEU A 178 -6.07 15.12 7.45
C LEU A 178 -5.89 14.77 8.93
N SER A 179 -6.68 15.41 9.79
CA SER A 179 -6.77 15.03 11.20
C SER A 179 -7.29 13.59 11.36
N ALA A 180 -6.63 12.75 12.13
CA ALA A 180 -7.14 11.41 12.42
C ALA A 180 -8.33 11.43 13.39
N GLU A 181 -8.47 12.50 14.18
CA GLU A 181 -9.57 12.66 15.12
C GLU A 181 -10.87 13.08 14.41
N THR A 182 -10.78 14.08 13.51
CA THR A 182 -11.97 14.68 12.89
C THR A 182 -12.16 14.32 11.42
N GLY A 183 -11.11 13.79 10.74
CA GLY A 183 -11.09 13.59 9.31
C GLY A 183 -10.97 14.88 8.49
N GLU A 184 -10.96 16.05 9.11
CA GLU A 184 -10.87 17.34 8.43
C GLU A 184 -9.49 17.52 7.79
N MET A 185 -9.47 18.15 6.62
CA MET A 185 -8.22 18.52 5.96
C MET A 185 -7.55 19.67 6.72
N LEU A 186 -6.31 19.46 7.15
CA LEU A 186 -5.51 20.44 7.87
C LEU A 186 -4.78 21.37 6.90
N ALA A 187 -3.97 20.81 5.99
CA ALA A 187 -3.25 21.54 4.95
C ALA A 187 -2.82 20.59 3.82
N PRO A 188 -2.72 21.05 2.58
CA PRO A 188 -1.98 20.35 1.54
C PRO A 188 -0.49 20.73 1.59
N TRP A 189 0.38 19.74 1.42
CA TRP A 189 1.81 19.95 1.21
C TRP A 189 2.12 19.86 -0.28
N PRO A 190 2.57 20.93 -0.93
CA PRO A 190 2.95 20.88 -2.33
C PRO A 190 4.06 19.85 -2.56
N VAL A 191 4.01 19.14 -3.68
CA VAL A 191 5.08 18.26 -4.18
C VAL A 191 5.56 18.80 -5.51
N SER A 192 6.87 19.00 -5.67
CA SER A 192 7.44 19.60 -6.88
C SER A 192 7.33 18.72 -8.12
N ALA A 193 7.19 17.39 -7.93
CA ALA A 193 7.05 16.41 -9.00
C ALA A 193 5.59 16.05 -9.27
N ALA A 194 5.24 15.88 -10.54
CA ALA A 194 3.90 15.56 -10.96
C ALA A 194 3.49 14.11 -10.61
N GLY A 195 2.25 13.93 -10.22
CA GLY A 195 1.64 12.63 -10.02
C GLY A 195 2.08 11.88 -8.76
N PRO A 196 1.99 12.46 -7.54
CA PRO A 196 2.16 11.69 -6.31
C PRO A 196 1.30 10.42 -6.31
N HIS A 197 1.92 9.25 -6.08
CA HIS A 197 1.29 7.93 -6.19
C HIS A 197 1.56 7.08 -4.95
N GLY A 198 2.71 6.40 -4.87
CA GLY A 198 3.11 5.63 -3.69
C GLY A 198 3.54 6.54 -2.53
N LEU A 199 3.27 6.11 -1.30
CA LEU A 199 3.55 6.89 -0.09
C LEU A 199 3.92 5.96 1.05
N ASP A 200 5.05 6.23 1.73
CA ASP A 200 5.42 5.54 2.96
C ASP A 200 6.22 6.46 3.90
N LEU A 201 6.37 6.04 5.16
CA LEU A 201 6.89 6.87 6.24
C LEU A 201 8.17 6.31 6.87
N ASP A 202 9.16 7.16 7.01
CA ASP A 202 10.27 6.99 7.95
C ASP A 202 9.95 7.77 9.23
N MET A 203 9.34 7.08 10.19
CA MET A 203 8.89 7.71 11.44
C MET A 203 10.06 8.16 12.32
N GLU A 204 11.17 7.43 12.31
CA GLU A 204 12.36 7.75 13.10
C GLU A 204 13.11 8.96 12.51
N GLY A 205 13.29 8.98 11.18
CA GLY A 205 13.89 10.11 10.47
C GLY A 205 12.92 11.28 10.25
N SER A 206 11.65 11.17 10.70
CA SER A 206 10.61 12.19 10.49
C SER A 206 10.43 12.61 9.03
N ARG A 207 10.36 11.63 8.12
CA ARG A 207 10.25 11.83 6.68
C ARG A 207 9.08 11.04 6.07
N ALA A 208 8.49 11.59 5.02
CA ALA A 208 7.61 10.87 4.11
C ALA A 208 8.31 10.72 2.75
N PHE A 209 8.16 9.54 2.13
CA PHE A 209 8.63 9.29 0.77
C PHE A 209 7.42 9.26 -0.16
N VAL A 210 7.44 10.11 -1.17
CA VAL A 210 6.39 10.28 -2.17
C VAL A 210 6.95 9.86 -3.51
N ALA A 211 6.54 8.71 -4.01
CA ALA A 211 6.91 8.27 -5.36
C ALA A 211 5.93 8.86 -6.38
N CYS A 212 6.45 9.50 -7.42
CA CYS A 212 5.70 10.32 -8.36
C CYS A 212 5.73 9.73 -9.77
N ASP A 213 4.59 9.82 -10.50
CA ASP A 213 4.47 9.38 -11.90
C ASP A 213 5.50 10.05 -12.83
N ALA A 214 6.05 11.19 -12.41
CA ALA A 214 7.14 11.89 -13.10
C ALA A 214 8.49 11.13 -13.08
N GLY A 215 8.57 9.95 -12.48
CA GLY A 215 9.79 9.15 -12.41
C GLY A 215 10.77 9.63 -11.35
N VAL A 216 10.29 10.09 -10.23
CA VAL A 216 11.11 10.51 -9.08
C VAL A 216 10.44 10.12 -7.75
N VAL A 217 11.27 9.86 -6.74
CA VAL A 217 10.84 9.84 -5.33
C VAL A 217 11.23 11.16 -4.68
N VAL A 218 10.29 11.83 -4.04
CA VAL A 218 10.47 13.05 -3.26
C VAL A 218 10.42 12.72 -1.77
N ALA A 219 11.41 13.15 -1.00
CA ALA A 219 11.40 13.07 0.46
C ALA A 219 10.85 14.38 1.05
N LEU A 220 9.82 14.28 1.90
CA LEU A 220 9.22 15.42 2.61
C LEU A 220 9.48 15.30 4.11
N GLY A 221 9.72 16.44 4.78
CA GLY A 221 9.77 16.51 6.23
C GLY A 221 8.37 16.35 6.83
N LEU A 222 8.20 15.46 7.82
CA LEU A 222 6.90 15.23 8.46
C LEU A 222 6.44 16.41 9.33
N GLU A 223 7.27 17.40 9.67
CA GLU A 223 6.83 18.54 10.46
C GLU A 223 6.00 19.54 9.64
N ASP A 224 6.48 19.88 8.45
CA ASP A 224 5.96 21.00 7.66
C ASP A 224 5.72 20.68 6.18
N GLY A 225 6.01 19.44 5.73
CA GLY A 225 5.89 19.04 4.35
C GLY A 225 6.97 19.62 3.41
N ARG A 226 8.04 20.21 3.96
CA ARG A 226 9.14 20.75 3.16
C ARG A 226 9.89 19.64 2.47
N GLU A 227 10.23 19.84 1.20
CA GLU A 227 11.08 18.92 0.45
C GLU A 227 12.50 18.90 1.01
N LEU A 228 13.03 17.69 1.22
CA LEU A 228 14.36 17.41 1.76
C LEU A 228 15.32 16.92 0.67
N GLY A 229 14.78 16.36 -0.41
CA GLY A 229 15.53 15.83 -1.53
C GLY A 229 14.67 15.01 -2.47
N GLN A 230 15.26 14.62 -3.60
CA GLN A 230 14.58 13.77 -4.58
C GLN A 230 15.58 12.81 -5.25
N THR A 231 15.08 11.68 -5.73
CA THR A 231 15.85 10.64 -6.41
C THR A 231 15.13 10.22 -7.69
N PRO A 232 15.78 10.28 -8.86
CA PRO A 232 15.24 9.70 -10.08
C PRO A 232 15.05 8.18 -9.94
N ILE A 233 14.00 7.66 -10.54
CA ILE A 233 13.67 6.24 -10.63
C ILE A 233 13.39 5.82 -12.08
N ALA A 234 13.35 4.52 -12.35
CA ALA A 234 13.30 3.97 -13.70
C ALA A 234 12.03 4.30 -14.49
N GLY A 235 10.94 4.72 -13.84
CA GLY A 235 9.67 5.03 -14.49
C GLY A 235 8.57 5.45 -13.52
N ALA A 236 7.31 5.38 -13.96
CA ALA A 236 6.16 5.67 -13.10
C ALA A 236 6.01 4.57 -12.03
N PRO A 237 6.03 4.95 -10.73
CA PRO A 237 5.94 4.00 -9.63
C PRO A 237 4.48 3.70 -9.25
N ASP A 238 4.27 2.64 -8.46
CA ASP A 238 3.02 2.42 -7.74
C ASP A 238 3.31 2.13 -6.26
N ALA A 239 3.43 0.85 -5.86
CA ALA A 239 3.69 0.49 -4.47
C ALA A 239 5.13 0.82 -4.05
N ILE A 240 5.27 1.40 -2.86
CA ILE A 240 6.57 1.63 -2.22
C ILE A 240 6.56 1.13 -0.79
N TRP A 241 7.73 0.69 -0.29
CA TRP A 241 7.89 0.25 1.10
C TRP A 241 9.21 0.73 1.67
N TYR A 242 9.15 1.43 2.80
CA TYR A 242 10.33 1.81 3.56
C TYR A 242 10.73 0.71 4.53
N ASN A 243 11.98 0.28 4.44
CA ASN A 243 12.58 -0.65 5.39
C ASN A 243 13.40 0.12 6.43
N ALA A 244 12.82 0.29 7.61
CA ALA A 244 13.49 1.00 8.71
C ALA A 244 14.74 0.29 9.23
N HIS A 245 14.88 -1.04 9.00
CA HIS A 245 16.05 -1.80 9.45
C HIS A 245 17.31 -1.46 8.64
N SER A 246 17.17 -1.34 7.33
CA SER A 246 18.29 -1.06 6.42
C SER A 246 18.37 0.39 5.94
N GLY A 247 17.32 1.17 6.16
CA GLY A 247 17.22 2.51 5.60
C GLY A 247 17.02 2.52 4.09
N GLN A 248 16.46 1.45 3.53
CA GLN A 248 16.17 1.33 2.10
C GLN A 248 14.69 1.57 1.80
N LEU A 249 14.41 2.14 0.64
CA LEU A 249 13.07 2.27 0.08
C LEU A 249 12.98 1.40 -1.18
N TYR A 250 12.00 0.51 -1.22
CA TYR A 250 11.69 -0.33 -2.37
C TYR A 250 10.60 0.34 -3.19
N VAL A 251 10.81 0.54 -4.48
CA VAL A 251 9.88 1.23 -5.38
C VAL A 251 9.55 0.32 -6.56
N ALA A 252 8.31 -0.13 -6.65
CA ALA A 252 7.85 -0.96 -7.75
C ALA A 252 7.47 -0.11 -8.96
N ILE A 253 7.98 -0.48 -10.14
CA ILE A 253 7.83 0.27 -11.40
C ILE A 253 7.32 -0.68 -12.48
N GLU A 254 6.13 -0.38 -13.02
CA GLU A 254 5.43 -1.19 -14.01
C GLU A 254 6.21 -1.34 -15.32
N ASP A 255 6.71 -0.24 -15.84
CA ASP A 255 7.48 -0.16 -17.10
C ASP A 255 8.80 0.55 -16.85
N PRO A 256 9.94 -0.11 -16.93
CA PRO A 256 10.24 -1.36 -17.67
C PRO A 256 9.92 -2.68 -16.96
N GLY A 257 9.49 -2.69 -15.70
CA GLY A 257 9.27 -3.87 -14.86
C GLY A 257 10.48 -4.12 -13.97
N VAL A 258 10.66 -3.24 -12.98
CA VAL A 258 11.77 -3.28 -12.02
C VAL A 258 11.30 -2.92 -10.61
N VAL A 259 12.11 -3.27 -9.63
CA VAL A 259 12.08 -2.67 -8.29
C VAL A 259 13.36 -1.88 -8.10
N ASP A 260 13.23 -0.58 -7.95
CA ASP A 260 14.33 0.30 -7.56
C ASP A 260 14.53 0.26 -6.04
N VAL A 261 15.79 0.14 -5.61
CA VAL A 261 16.19 0.16 -4.20
C VAL A 261 16.96 1.44 -3.93
N ILE A 262 16.38 2.32 -3.12
CA ILE A 262 16.94 3.63 -2.82
C ILE A 262 17.47 3.63 -1.37
N ASN A 263 18.70 4.06 -1.19
CA ASN A 263 19.23 4.38 0.14
C ASN A 263 18.64 5.72 0.60
N THR A 264 17.87 5.71 1.65
CA THR A 264 17.13 6.89 2.12
C THR A 264 18.01 7.88 2.92
N HIS A 265 19.20 7.48 3.36
CA HIS A 265 20.14 8.39 4.02
C HIS A 265 20.88 9.27 3.02
N THR A 266 21.23 8.71 1.86
CA THR A 266 21.93 9.40 0.79
C THR A 266 21.02 9.90 -0.32
N MET A 267 19.76 9.43 -0.34
CA MET A 267 18.81 9.63 -1.44
C MET A 267 19.40 9.20 -2.80
N ALA A 268 20.08 8.05 -2.82
CA ALA A 268 20.71 7.49 -4.02
C ALA A 268 20.10 6.14 -4.39
N LEU A 269 19.91 5.91 -5.69
CA LEU A 269 19.58 4.58 -6.24
C LEU A 269 20.79 3.66 -6.04
N GLU A 270 20.61 2.54 -5.32
CA GLU A 270 21.67 1.57 -5.04
C GLU A 270 21.56 0.31 -5.91
N GLU A 271 20.34 -0.11 -6.22
CA GLU A 271 20.09 -1.36 -6.94
C GLU A 271 18.81 -1.22 -7.79
N GLU A 272 18.81 -1.84 -8.95
CA GLU A 272 17.64 -2.03 -9.80
C GLU A 272 17.45 -3.52 -10.03
N ILE A 273 16.30 -4.06 -9.62
CA ILE A 273 15.99 -5.49 -9.70
C ILE A 273 15.00 -5.71 -10.83
N ALA A 274 15.40 -6.43 -11.86
CA ALA A 274 14.53 -6.79 -12.97
C ALA A 274 13.41 -7.72 -12.48
N THR A 275 12.18 -7.37 -12.86
CA THR A 275 10.96 -8.15 -12.61
C THR A 275 10.22 -8.40 -13.92
N GLU A 276 8.91 -8.54 -13.87
CA GLU A 276 8.08 -8.57 -15.07
C GLU A 276 7.54 -7.19 -15.40
N ARG A 277 7.49 -6.83 -16.68
CA ARG A 277 6.73 -5.66 -17.13
C ARG A 277 5.26 -5.81 -16.71
N GLY A 278 4.72 -4.82 -16.02
CA GLY A 278 3.41 -4.85 -15.38
C GLY A 278 3.47 -5.13 -13.87
N ALA A 279 4.62 -5.53 -13.32
CA ALA A 279 4.79 -5.78 -11.89
C ALA A 279 4.96 -4.46 -11.12
N HIS A 280 3.86 -3.89 -10.65
CA HIS A 280 3.82 -2.66 -9.89
C HIS A 280 3.37 -2.84 -8.44
N THR A 281 2.94 -4.05 -8.09
CA THR A 281 2.39 -4.39 -6.77
C THR A 281 3.42 -5.15 -5.96
N THR A 282 3.62 -4.70 -4.72
CA THR A 282 4.52 -5.34 -3.75
C THR A 282 3.90 -5.37 -2.36
N ALA A 283 4.46 -6.22 -1.48
CA ALA A 283 4.22 -6.22 -0.05
C ALA A 283 5.54 -6.47 0.67
N PHE A 284 5.73 -5.89 1.85
CA PHE A 284 6.97 -6.03 2.60
C PHE A 284 6.73 -6.58 4.02
N ASP A 285 7.48 -7.61 4.40
CA ASP A 285 7.52 -8.16 5.75
C ASP A 285 8.77 -7.64 6.48
N PRO A 286 8.65 -6.63 7.35
CA PRO A 286 9.77 -6.07 8.05
C PRO A 286 10.35 -7.01 9.12
N ASP A 287 9.58 -7.99 9.60
CA ASP A 287 10.06 -8.94 10.61
C ASP A 287 10.93 -10.04 9.99
N ARG A 288 10.67 -10.37 8.71
CA ARG A 288 11.45 -11.33 7.92
C ARG A 288 12.43 -10.69 6.97
N GLN A 289 12.39 -9.38 6.85
CA GLN A 289 13.17 -8.62 5.87
C GLN A 289 12.96 -9.17 4.44
N ARG A 290 11.67 -9.31 4.07
CA ARG A 290 11.25 -10.00 2.86
C ARG A 290 10.32 -9.16 2.02
N LEU A 291 10.67 -8.96 0.75
CA LEU A 291 9.85 -8.28 -0.24
C LEU A 291 9.15 -9.31 -1.14
N TYR A 292 7.84 -9.15 -1.30
CA TYR A 292 7.00 -9.90 -2.22
C TYR A 292 6.66 -9.02 -3.42
N VAL A 293 6.97 -9.48 -4.63
CA VAL A 293 6.69 -8.77 -5.89
C VAL A 293 5.69 -9.60 -6.69
N PHE A 294 4.53 -9.04 -6.99
CA PHE A 294 3.47 -9.75 -7.69
C PHE A 294 3.65 -9.61 -9.21
N LEU A 295 3.74 -10.75 -9.89
CA LEU A 295 4.12 -10.88 -11.29
C LEU A 295 2.89 -11.17 -12.15
N PRO A 296 2.36 -10.19 -12.92
CA PRO A 296 1.08 -10.37 -13.62
C PRO A 296 1.14 -11.30 -14.81
N LYS A 297 2.26 -11.41 -15.50
CA LYS A 297 2.37 -12.27 -16.70
C LYS A 297 2.43 -13.75 -16.37
N THR A 298 3.13 -14.10 -15.29
CA THR A 298 3.29 -15.49 -14.86
C THR A 298 2.32 -15.89 -13.77
N CYS A 299 1.52 -14.95 -13.22
CA CYS A 299 0.62 -15.13 -12.09
C CYS A 299 1.33 -15.75 -10.88
N ARG A 300 2.46 -15.13 -10.49
CA ARG A 300 3.35 -15.57 -9.41
C ARG A 300 3.68 -14.44 -8.45
N VAL A 301 4.23 -14.82 -7.32
CA VAL A 301 4.92 -13.90 -6.41
C VAL A 301 6.41 -14.23 -6.44
N ALA A 302 7.25 -13.28 -6.85
CA ALA A 302 8.69 -13.37 -6.62
C ALA A 302 8.97 -12.91 -5.18
N VAL A 303 9.71 -13.72 -4.45
CA VAL A 303 10.05 -13.48 -3.05
C VAL A 303 11.53 -13.14 -2.96
N TYR A 304 11.85 -11.99 -2.37
CA TYR A 304 13.22 -11.53 -2.19
C TYR A 304 13.53 -11.39 -0.70
N ASP A 305 14.65 -11.95 -0.27
CA ASP A 305 15.20 -11.73 1.07
C ASP A 305 16.23 -10.59 1.01
N GLU A 306 16.19 -9.71 2.01
CA GLU A 306 17.25 -8.74 2.18
C GLU A 306 18.50 -9.45 2.72
N ARG A 307 19.58 -9.39 1.94
CA ARG A 307 20.87 -9.95 2.31
C ARG A 307 21.70 -8.89 3.03
N ALA A 308 22.28 -9.23 4.14
CA ALA A 308 23.30 -8.38 4.76
C ALA A 308 24.36 -8.03 3.70
N ALA A 309 24.76 -6.76 3.66
CA ALA A 309 25.90 -6.37 2.84
C ALA A 309 27.08 -7.27 3.22
N ALA A 310 27.70 -7.90 2.23
CA ALA A 310 28.93 -8.65 2.50
C ALA A 310 29.93 -7.68 3.16
N ALA A 311 30.39 -8.01 4.36
CA ALA A 311 31.40 -7.22 5.04
C ALA A 311 32.64 -7.18 4.12
N SER A 312 32.93 -6.01 3.56
CA SER A 312 34.11 -5.71 2.73
C SER A 312 35.34 -5.57 3.59
#